data_5d64f93a6f10f472d9175209d4e4d52f
#
_entry.id   5d64f93a6f10f472d9175209d4e4d52f
#
_cell.length_a   1.000
_cell.length_b   1.000
_cell.length_c   1.000
_cell.angle_alpha   90.00
_cell.angle_beta   90.00
_cell.angle_gamma   90.00
#
_symmetry.space_group_name_H-M   'P 1'
#
loop_
_entity.id
_entity.type
_entity.pdbx_description
1 polymer ?
#
loop_
_entity_poly.entity_id
_entity_poly.type
_entity_poly.pdbx_seq_one_letter_code
_entity_poly.pdbx_strand_id
1 'polypeptide(L)'
;MLLLGAALRFLDLSSAPLHADEAVGAKITAGRLEGRGYSFDPAHYHGPALSLIGSWSGRLAGEKSFEDLDILTLRGVAALCGSLIILLPLLLRRWLGEIGALCGALLLATSPLLCFYSRVFIHEPLLALFAAAALACLGWWMTSPSRLAAVCGGLALGLMAATKETFAIVAFSWLIGLLASGTKKSTRQLGIAAAFSLAAFLAVLLAAYGNPLSFFSTYAGYATDPGHAKPLLYYWELLIAPKHRPPQWWCEAGVAMLALAGTWTAWSNANPFLRLLAVSAGVQFVVYSAISYKTPWLMMIPWMQVCLLAGVGAATMKHRRVFGLALAGVVVFFQLQQTYAAVFRFPNDSRNPLVYSPTSSDIQRLRNRLHTLKKKSPAFQQGRMAVLGNGYWPLPWYLRDTLPTGYFETMPDDLETFAIAIAMPEMAEKSGQHLAATHEAFFQGLRHEVPVTVFVRRDIRAEELVAP
;
A
#
# COMPACT_ATOMS: atom_id res chain seq x y z
N MET A 1 -5.53 5.86 -21.80
CA MET A 1 -4.77 5.98 -20.53
C MET A 1 -5.47 5.24 -19.40
N LEU A 2 -6.75 5.50 -19.13
CA LEU A 2 -7.48 4.81 -18.05
C LEU A 2 -7.52 3.29 -18.26
N LEU A 3 -7.88 2.83 -19.46
CA LEU A 3 -7.89 1.40 -19.80
C LEU A 3 -6.51 0.74 -19.66
N LEU A 4 -5.44 1.40 -20.12
CA LEU A 4 -4.07 0.91 -19.96
C LEU A 4 -3.70 0.82 -18.48
N GLY A 5 -3.94 1.91 -17.74
CA GLY A 5 -3.63 1.93 -16.30
C GLY A 5 -4.46 0.95 -15.47
N ALA A 6 -5.72 0.71 -15.84
CA ALA A 6 -6.56 -0.32 -15.24
C ALA A 6 -6.04 -1.72 -15.58
N ALA A 7 -5.68 -1.99 -16.83
CA ALA A 7 -5.10 -3.27 -17.24
C ALA A 7 -3.83 -3.61 -16.43
N LEU A 8 -2.89 -2.65 -16.29
CA LEU A 8 -1.67 -2.83 -15.50
C LEU A 8 -1.94 -3.10 -14.00
N ARG A 9 -3.12 -2.70 -13.50
CA ARG A 9 -3.49 -2.87 -12.08
C ARG A 9 -4.36 -4.09 -11.82
N PHE A 10 -5.25 -4.46 -12.75
CA PHE A 10 -6.21 -5.54 -12.55
C PHE A 10 -5.78 -6.89 -13.12
N LEU A 11 -4.95 -6.92 -14.17
CA LEU A 11 -4.54 -8.20 -14.75
C LEU A 11 -3.63 -8.98 -13.79
N ASP A 12 -3.90 -10.27 -13.64
CA ASP A 12 -3.07 -11.20 -12.87
C ASP A 12 -2.81 -10.78 -11.40
N LEU A 13 -3.85 -10.33 -10.69
CA LEU A 13 -3.76 -9.87 -9.30
C LEU A 13 -3.37 -10.96 -8.30
N SER A 14 -3.57 -12.22 -8.61
CA SER A 14 -3.30 -13.36 -7.73
C SER A 14 -1.89 -13.95 -7.87
N SER A 15 -1.07 -13.48 -8.82
CA SER A 15 0.24 -14.07 -9.13
C SER A 15 1.26 -13.98 -7.99
N ALA A 16 1.27 -12.86 -7.26
CA ALA A 16 2.16 -12.70 -6.11
C ALA A 16 1.54 -13.29 -4.83
N PRO A 17 2.34 -13.96 -3.97
CA PRO A 17 1.92 -14.32 -2.63
C PRO A 17 1.38 -13.10 -1.85
N LEU A 18 0.46 -13.34 -0.92
CA LEU A 18 -0.10 -12.29 -0.07
C LEU A 18 0.96 -11.77 0.90
N HIS A 19 1.14 -10.45 0.93
CA HIS A 19 2.05 -9.79 1.88
C HIS A 19 1.53 -9.92 3.32
N ALA A 20 2.41 -9.83 4.31
CA ALA A 20 2.03 -9.89 5.72
C ALA A 20 0.96 -8.85 6.08
N ASP A 21 1.14 -7.59 5.64
CA ASP A 21 0.18 -6.51 5.92
C ASP A 21 -1.18 -6.74 5.24
N GLU A 22 -1.19 -7.35 4.04
CA GLU A 22 -2.44 -7.75 3.39
C GLU A 22 -3.18 -8.81 4.21
N ALA A 23 -2.45 -9.78 4.76
CA ALA A 23 -3.04 -10.84 5.58
C ALA A 23 -3.63 -10.30 6.89
N VAL A 24 -2.96 -9.34 7.53
CA VAL A 24 -3.50 -8.61 8.69
C VAL A 24 -4.75 -7.83 8.29
N GLY A 25 -4.69 -7.07 7.20
CA GLY A 25 -5.83 -6.32 6.66
C GLY A 25 -7.02 -7.24 6.32
N ALA A 26 -6.76 -8.42 5.74
CA ALA A 26 -7.77 -9.43 5.45
C ALA A 26 -8.44 -9.96 6.72
N LYS A 27 -7.66 -10.25 7.79
CA LYS A 27 -8.20 -10.71 9.08
C LYS A 27 -9.10 -9.67 9.74
N ILE A 28 -8.70 -8.38 9.70
CA ILE A 28 -9.52 -7.28 10.23
C ILE A 28 -10.80 -7.12 9.39
N THR A 29 -10.68 -7.22 8.05
CA THR A 29 -11.83 -7.18 7.12
C THR A 29 -12.82 -8.30 7.41
N ALA A 30 -12.33 -9.52 7.61
CA ALA A 30 -13.14 -10.68 7.99
C ALA A 30 -13.91 -10.44 9.30
N GLY A 31 -13.28 -9.86 10.31
CA GLY A 31 -13.94 -9.51 11.56
C GLY A 31 -15.19 -8.63 11.36
N ARG A 32 -15.13 -7.70 10.38
CA ARG A 32 -16.29 -6.89 10.00
C ARG A 32 -17.37 -7.68 9.24
N LEU A 33 -16.98 -8.63 8.39
CA LEU A 33 -17.91 -9.50 7.68
C LEU A 33 -18.69 -10.40 8.65
N GLU A 34 -17.99 -10.93 9.64
CA GLU A 34 -18.50 -11.81 10.69
C GLU A 34 -19.25 -11.05 11.80
N GLY A 35 -19.42 -9.74 11.69
CA GLY A 35 -20.19 -8.92 12.64
C GLY A 35 -19.46 -8.55 13.92
N ARG A 36 -18.15 -8.83 14.04
CA ARG A 36 -17.36 -8.48 15.24
C ARG A 36 -17.05 -6.98 15.37
N GLY A 37 -17.36 -6.20 14.32
CA GLY A 37 -17.03 -4.78 14.30
C GLY A 37 -15.56 -4.51 14.07
N TYR A 38 -15.13 -3.27 14.39
CA TYR A 38 -13.74 -2.84 14.33
C TYR A 38 -13.40 -2.14 15.65
N SER A 39 -12.42 -2.67 16.36
CA SER A 39 -11.83 -2.00 17.52
C SER A 39 -10.53 -1.35 17.08
N PHE A 40 -10.45 -0.02 17.22
CA PHE A 40 -9.25 0.72 16.89
C PHE A 40 -8.20 0.55 17.99
N ASP A 41 -7.05 -0.03 17.64
CA ASP A 41 -5.87 -0.13 18.48
C ASP A 41 -4.75 0.71 17.87
N PRO A 42 -4.44 1.89 18.44
CA PRO A 42 -3.45 2.81 17.88
C PRO A 42 -2.02 2.26 17.91
N ALA A 43 -1.74 1.22 18.70
CA ALA A 43 -0.41 0.61 18.79
C ALA A 43 -0.15 -0.39 17.66
N HIS A 44 -1.20 -1.02 17.12
CA HIS A 44 -1.06 -2.13 16.18
C HIS A 44 -1.75 -1.92 14.84
N TYR A 45 -2.72 -1.00 14.74
CA TYR A 45 -3.55 -0.86 13.54
C TYR A 45 -3.64 0.58 13.05
N HIS A 46 -3.76 0.72 11.73
CA HIS A 46 -4.10 1.99 11.09
C HIS A 46 -5.60 2.28 11.18
N GLY A 47 -6.07 3.36 10.53
CA GLY A 47 -7.47 3.75 10.55
C GLY A 47 -8.44 2.71 9.93
N PRO A 48 -9.75 2.83 10.23
CA PRO A 48 -10.76 1.82 9.88
C PRO A 48 -11.17 1.79 8.40
N ALA A 49 -10.76 2.75 7.57
CA ALA A 49 -11.32 2.92 6.22
C ALA A 49 -11.02 1.73 5.29
N LEU A 50 -9.81 1.16 5.33
CA LEU A 50 -9.44 0.06 4.46
C LEU A 50 -10.28 -1.20 4.74
N SER A 51 -10.39 -1.59 6.02
CA SER A 51 -11.18 -2.77 6.41
C SER A 51 -12.69 -2.57 6.18
N LEU A 52 -13.19 -1.34 6.30
CA LEU A 52 -14.58 -1.01 5.99
C LEU A 52 -14.87 -1.20 4.49
N ILE A 53 -14.04 -0.63 3.62
CA ILE A 53 -14.21 -0.75 2.16
C ILE A 53 -13.97 -2.19 1.72
N GLY A 54 -12.98 -2.89 2.28
CA GLY A 54 -12.74 -4.30 2.06
C GLY A 54 -13.96 -5.15 2.43
N SER A 55 -14.61 -4.87 3.58
CA SER A 55 -15.82 -5.60 3.99
C SER A 55 -17.02 -5.33 3.08
N TRP A 56 -17.16 -4.12 2.52
CA TRP A 56 -18.19 -3.87 1.50
C TRP A 56 -17.91 -4.63 0.21
N SER A 57 -16.64 -4.66 -0.23
CA SER A 57 -16.23 -5.44 -1.39
C SER A 57 -16.53 -6.93 -1.20
N GLY A 58 -16.18 -7.49 -0.03
CA GLY A 58 -16.47 -8.89 0.33
C GLY A 58 -17.98 -9.20 0.33
N ARG A 59 -18.80 -8.32 0.95
CA ARG A 59 -20.27 -8.49 0.93
C ARG A 59 -20.84 -8.47 -0.48
N LEU A 60 -20.34 -7.60 -1.35
CA LEU A 60 -20.75 -7.54 -2.77
C LEU A 60 -20.34 -8.81 -3.54
N ALA A 61 -19.23 -9.43 -3.16
CA ALA A 61 -18.76 -10.71 -3.70
C ALA A 61 -19.49 -11.93 -3.07
N GLY A 62 -20.32 -11.72 -2.03
CA GLY A 62 -21.02 -12.80 -1.32
C GLY A 62 -20.21 -13.48 -0.23
N GLU A 63 -19.04 -12.95 0.11
CA GLU A 63 -18.13 -13.46 1.14
C GLU A 63 -18.65 -13.10 2.55
N LYS A 64 -18.51 -14.03 3.51
CA LYS A 64 -19.12 -13.89 4.84
C LYS A 64 -18.14 -14.08 5.99
N SER A 65 -17.02 -14.77 5.74
CA SER A 65 -16.04 -15.17 6.75
C SER A 65 -14.61 -14.98 6.26
N PHE A 66 -13.64 -15.24 7.15
CA PHE A 66 -12.21 -15.21 6.79
C PHE A 66 -11.85 -16.30 5.78
N GLU A 67 -12.50 -17.45 5.89
CA GLU A 67 -12.31 -18.60 5.00
C GLU A 67 -12.79 -18.30 3.58
N ASP A 68 -13.88 -17.52 3.44
CA ASP A 68 -14.48 -17.19 2.14
C ASP A 68 -13.72 -16.10 1.39
N LEU A 69 -12.97 -15.24 2.11
CA LEU A 69 -12.32 -14.07 1.50
C LEU A 69 -11.39 -14.47 0.34
N ASP A 70 -11.59 -13.80 -0.82
CA ASP A 70 -10.72 -13.95 -1.98
C ASP A 70 -9.69 -12.80 -2.06
N ILE A 71 -8.49 -13.14 -2.49
CA ILE A 71 -7.41 -12.18 -2.73
C ILE A 71 -7.78 -11.14 -3.80
N LEU A 72 -8.56 -11.56 -4.81
CA LEU A 72 -9.01 -10.68 -5.90
C LEU A 72 -9.99 -9.63 -5.39
N THR A 73 -10.89 -10.01 -4.48
CA THR A 73 -11.84 -9.09 -3.83
C THR A 73 -11.10 -7.99 -3.06
N LEU A 74 -10.05 -8.36 -2.30
CA LEU A 74 -9.25 -7.43 -1.51
C LEU A 74 -8.37 -6.54 -2.40
N ARG A 75 -7.56 -7.14 -3.29
CA ARG A 75 -6.66 -6.41 -4.18
C ARG A 75 -7.41 -5.58 -5.22
N GLY A 76 -8.62 -6.00 -5.60
CA GLY A 76 -9.52 -5.24 -6.47
C GLY A 76 -9.84 -3.85 -5.94
N VAL A 77 -9.97 -3.70 -4.60
CA VAL A 77 -10.15 -2.38 -3.95
C VAL A 77 -8.93 -1.49 -4.22
N ALA A 78 -7.72 -1.99 -3.99
CA ALA A 78 -6.49 -1.23 -4.22
C ALA A 78 -6.31 -0.87 -5.70
N ALA A 79 -6.60 -1.82 -6.60
CA ALA A 79 -6.51 -1.63 -8.05
C ALA A 79 -7.51 -0.57 -8.56
N LEU A 80 -8.73 -0.57 -8.01
CA LEU A 80 -9.73 0.45 -8.31
C LEU A 80 -9.26 1.85 -7.84
N CYS A 81 -8.77 1.95 -6.59
CA CYS A 81 -8.24 3.21 -6.07
C CYS A 81 -7.13 3.76 -6.96
N GLY A 82 -6.13 2.94 -7.30
CA GLY A 82 -5.03 3.35 -8.16
C GLY A 82 -5.45 3.72 -9.59
N SER A 83 -6.50 3.07 -10.11
CA SER A 83 -7.06 3.40 -11.43
C SER A 83 -7.78 4.75 -11.42
N LEU A 84 -8.53 5.05 -10.37
CA LEU A 84 -9.25 6.31 -10.23
C LEU A 84 -8.30 7.52 -10.10
N ILE A 85 -7.11 7.34 -9.51
CA ILE A 85 -6.09 8.40 -9.38
C ILE A 85 -5.67 8.93 -10.77
N ILE A 86 -5.73 8.11 -11.84
CA ILE A 86 -5.39 8.51 -13.21
C ILE A 86 -6.31 9.64 -13.72
N LEU A 87 -7.49 9.79 -13.12
CA LEU A 87 -8.44 10.85 -13.48
C LEU A 87 -8.10 12.21 -12.85
N LEU A 88 -7.23 12.25 -11.84
CA LEU A 88 -6.87 13.49 -11.13
C LEU A 88 -6.40 14.61 -12.06
N PRO A 89 -5.50 14.39 -13.05
CA PRO A 89 -5.04 15.44 -13.94
C PRO A 89 -6.18 16.09 -14.74
N LEU A 90 -7.24 15.35 -15.08
CA LEU A 90 -8.40 15.90 -15.78
C LEU A 90 -9.17 16.89 -14.90
N LEU A 91 -9.30 16.60 -13.61
CA LEU A 91 -9.94 17.51 -12.64
C LEU A 91 -9.08 18.76 -12.41
N LEU A 92 -7.77 18.66 -12.58
CA LEU A 92 -6.79 19.73 -12.41
C LEU A 92 -6.37 20.41 -13.72
N ARG A 93 -7.02 20.09 -14.85
CA ARG A 93 -6.62 20.59 -16.20
C ARG A 93 -6.48 22.10 -16.30
N ARG A 94 -7.24 22.86 -15.52
CA ARG A 94 -7.14 24.34 -15.49
C ARG A 94 -5.77 24.81 -15.00
N TRP A 95 -5.14 24.05 -14.11
CA TRP A 95 -3.85 24.36 -13.53
C TRP A 95 -2.69 23.76 -14.33
N LEU A 96 -2.88 22.55 -14.85
CA LEU A 96 -1.86 21.78 -15.56
C LEU A 96 -1.79 22.13 -17.07
N GLY A 97 -2.85 22.72 -17.62
CA GLY A 97 -3.07 22.81 -19.06
C GLY A 97 -3.51 21.46 -19.65
N GLU A 98 -4.17 21.45 -20.79
CA GLU A 98 -4.73 20.22 -21.39
C GLU A 98 -3.65 19.17 -21.67
N ILE A 99 -2.56 19.57 -22.32
CA ILE A 99 -1.46 18.64 -22.66
C ILE A 99 -0.72 18.19 -21.39
N GLY A 100 -0.48 19.11 -20.44
CA GLY A 100 0.12 18.76 -19.15
C GLY A 100 -0.72 17.74 -18.38
N ALA A 101 -2.05 17.90 -18.41
CA ALA A 101 -2.98 16.95 -17.81
C ALA A 101 -2.94 15.58 -18.52
N LEU A 102 -2.88 15.53 -19.84
CA LEU A 102 -2.78 14.28 -20.60
C LEU A 102 -1.45 13.56 -20.33
N CYS A 103 -0.33 14.28 -20.36
CA CYS A 103 0.98 13.72 -20.03
C CYS A 103 1.03 13.23 -18.57
N GLY A 104 0.51 14.01 -17.62
CA GLY A 104 0.43 13.63 -16.22
C GLY A 104 -0.42 12.37 -16.01
N ALA A 105 -1.57 12.26 -16.69
CA ALA A 105 -2.42 11.06 -16.64
C ALA A 105 -1.70 9.82 -17.19
N LEU A 106 -0.92 9.98 -18.26
CA LEU A 106 -0.15 8.89 -18.84
C LEU A 106 0.98 8.43 -17.90
N LEU A 107 1.72 9.38 -17.30
CA LEU A 107 2.76 9.08 -16.32
C LEU A 107 2.19 8.39 -15.06
N LEU A 108 1.01 8.83 -14.57
CA LEU A 108 0.33 8.15 -13.45
C LEU A 108 -0.15 6.74 -13.83
N ALA A 109 -0.61 6.56 -15.08
CA ALA A 109 -1.09 5.27 -15.57
C ALA A 109 0.04 4.24 -15.68
N THR A 110 1.27 4.69 -15.98
CA THR A 110 2.42 3.82 -16.29
C THR A 110 3.52 3.81 -15.24
N SER A 111 3.42 4.60 -14.15
CA SER A 111 4.43 4.62 -13.07
C SER A 111 4.58 3.26 -12.41
N PRO A 112 5.80 2.67 -12.36
CA PRO A 112 6.07 1.40 -11.70
C PRO A 112 5.64 1.40 -10.23
N LEU A 113 5.98 2.43 -9.48
CA LEU A 113 5.63 2.58 -8.06
C LEU A 113 4.10 2.56 -7.87
N LEU A 114 3.37 3.41 -8.61
CA LEU A 114 1.92 3.54 -8.45
C LEU A 114 1.18 2.30 -8.95
N CYS A 115 1.64 1.67 -10.04
CA CYS A 115 1.05 0.42 -10.51
C CYS A 115 1.28 -0.72 -9.54
N PHE A 116 2.51 -0.91 -9.06
CA PHE A 116 2.88 -2.01 -8.17
C PHE A 116 2.06 -1.97 -6.87
N TYR A 117 2.06 -0.83 -6.16
CA TYR A 117 1.34 -0.73 -4.89
C TYR A 117 -0.18 -0.63 -5.03
N SER A 118 -0.69 -0.25 -6.18
CA SER A 118 -2.14 -0.38 -6.47
C SER A 118 -2.61 -1.84 -6.64
N ARG A 119 -1.72 -2.82 -6.53
CA ARG A 119 -2.04 -4.27 -6.61
C ARG A 119 -1.91 -4.97 -5.27
N VAL A 120 -1.64 -4.22 -4.21
CA VAL A 120 -1.43 -4.71 -2.84
C VAL A 120 -2.51 -4.13 -1.94
N PHE A 121 -3.21 -4.97 -1.14
CA PHE A 121 -4.27 -4.54 -0.24
C PHE A 121 -3.71 -3.92 1.03
N ILE A 122 -3.15 -2.72 0.89
CA ILE A 122 -2.61 -1.89 1.97
C ILE A 122 -3.29 -0.52 1.98
N HIS A 123 -3.02 0.28 2.98
CA HIS A 123 -3.70 1.57 3.19
C HIS A 123 -3.35 2.64 2.15
N GLU A 124 -2.16 2.58 1.56
CA GLU A 124 -1.61 3.64 0.71
C GLU A 124 -2.38 3.89 -0.59
N PRO A 125 -2.86 2.90 -1.36
CA PRO A 125 -3.69 3.18 -2.54
C PRO A 125 -4.97 3.95 -2.20
N LEU A 126 -5.60 3.62 -1.08
CA LEU A 126 -6.80 4.29 -0.59
C LEU A 126 -6.47 5.71 -0.08
N LEU A 127 -5.41 5.85 0.69
CA LEU A 127 -4.91 7.14 1.16
C LEU A 127 -4.56 8.06 -0.03
N ALA A 128 -3.90 7.53 -1.06
CA ALA A 128 -3.55 8.27 -2.27
C ALA A 128 -4.79 8.69 -3.09
N LEU A 129 -5.84 7.86 -3.15
CA LEU A 129 -7.11 8.24 -3.77
C LEU A 129 -7.78 9.42 -3.04
N PHE A 130 -7.86 9.35 -1.71
CA PHE A 130 -8.43 10.45 -0.93
C PHE A 130 -7.55 11.70 -0.99
N ALA A 131 -6.23 11.55 -1.04
CA ALA A 131 -5.30 12.66 -1.29
C ALA A 131 -5.54 13.30 -2.68
N ALA A 132 -5.74 12.49 -3.71
CA ALA A 132 -6.10 12.98 -5.05
C ALA A 132 -7.42 13.78 -5.03
N ALA A 133 -8.45 13.27 -4.34
CA ALA A 133 -9.72 13.96 -4.16
C ALA A 133 -9.56 15.28 -3.39
N ALA A 134 -8.78 15.30 -2.32
CA ALA A 134 -8.51 16.51 -1.54
C ALA A 134 -7.74 17.56 -2.37
N LEU A 135 -6.74 17.15 -3.17
CA LEU A 135 -6.03 18.03 -4.10
C LEU A 135 -6.96 18.60 -5.18
N ALA A 136 -7.86 17.79 -5.74
CA ALA A 136 -8.85 18.25 -6.70
C ALA A 136 -9.78 19.31 -6.09
N CYS A 137 -10.26 19.07 -4.85
CA CYS A 137 -11.09 20.03 -4.11
C CYS A 137 -10.33 21.31 -3.79
N LEU A 138 -9.05 21.23 -3.40
CA LEU A 138 -8.19 22.37 -3.16
C LEU A 138 -7.98 23.19 -4.44
N GLY A 139 -7.66 22.53 -5.55
CA GLY A 139 -7.54 23.18 -6.87
C GLY A 139 -8.84 23.85 -7.30
N TRP A 140 -9.99 23.22 -7.07
CA TRP A 140 -11.30 23.81 -7.32
C TRP A 140 -11.51 25.05 -6.43
N TRP A 141 -11.27 24.95 -5.11
CA TRP A 141 -11.40 26.08 -4.19
C TRP A 141 -10.46 27.22 -4.55
N MET A 142 -9.24 26.96 -4.93
CA MET A 142 -8.28 27.98 -5.37
C MET A 142 -8.77 28.72 -6.64
N THR A 143 -9.48 28.04 -7.53
CA THR A 143 -10.08 28.67 -8.73
C THR A 143 -11.32 29.46 -8.37
N SER A 144 -12.25 28.84 -7.66
CA SER A 144 -13.57 29.37 -7.32
C SER A 144 -13.90 29.04 -5.87
N PRO A 145 -13.58 29.94 -4.92
CA PRO A 145 -13.85 29.69 -3.51
C PRO A 145 -15.33 29.44 -3.26
N SER A 146 -15.64 28.23 -2.81
CA SER A 146 -17.01 27.83 -2.48
C SER A 146 -17.02 27.00 -1.19
N ARG A 147 -18.15 27.06 -0.46
CA ARG A 147 -18.36 26.23 0.74
C ARG A 147 -18.35 24.74 0.38
N LEU A 148 -18.94 24.38 -0.78
CA LEU A 148 -18.99 22.99 -1.24
C LEU A 148 -17.59 22.42 -1.47
N ALA A 149 -16.68 23.17 -2.16
CA ALA A 149 -15.30 22.74 -2.36
C ALA A 149 -14.57 22.55 -1.00
N ALA A 150 -14.83 23.43 -0.02
CA ALA A 150 -14.27 23.33 1.32
C ALA A 150 -14.78 22.08 2.07
N VAL A 151 -16.10 21.81 2.03
CA VAL A 151 -16.72 20.61 2.62
C VAL A 151 -16.15 19.34 1.98
N CYS A 152 -16.16 19.24 0.64
CA CYS A 152 -15.62 18.09 -0.05
C CYS A 152 -14.13 17.86 0.25
N GLY A 153 -13.34 18.94 0.34
CA GLY A 153 -11.94 18.89 0.75
C GLY A 153 -11.78 18.38 2.18
N GLY A 154 -12.60 18.87 3.10
CA GLY A 154 -12.63 18.42 4.50
C GLY A 154 -13.04 16.96 4.65
N LEU A 155 -14.05 16.50 3.92
CA LEU A 155 -14.42 15.07 3.86
C LEU A 155 -13.27 14.21 3.36
N ALA A 156 -12.60 14.62 2.27
CA ALA A 156 -11.47 13.89 1.74
C ALA A 156 -10.29 13.83 2.73
N LEU A 157 -9.97 14.93 3.41
CA LEU A 157 -8.96 14.95 4.48
C LEU A 157 -9.35 14.06 5.67
N GLY A 158 -10.63 14.06 6.07
CA GLY A 158 -11.14 13.16 7.10
C GLY A 158 -11.01 11.69 6.71
N LEU A 159 -11.31 11.36 5.46
CA LEU A 159 -11.14 10.00 4.93
C LEU A 159 -9.65 9.60 4.86
N MET A 160 -8.74 10.53 4.54
CA MET A 160 -7.29 10.27 4.67
C MET A 160 -6.92 9.93 6.11
N ALA A 161 -7.39 10.71 7.08
CA ALA A 161 -7.13 10.46 8.51
C ALA A 161 -7.75 9.13 8.98
N ALA A 162 -8.94 8.78 8.50
CA ALA A 162 -9.57 7.49 8.76
C ALA A 162 -8.87 6.31 8.06
N THR A 163 -7.92 6.59 7.16
CA THR A 163 -7.14 5.57 6.46
C THR A 163 -5.80 5.33 7.13
N LYS A 164 -5.00 6.38 7.33
CA LYS A 164 -3.65 6.24 7.90
C LYS A 164 -3.15 7.55 8.53
N GLU A 165 -2.44 7.42 9.65
CA GLU A 165 -1.85 8.55 10.42
C GLU A 165 -0.89 9.42 9.60
N THR A 166 -0.22 8.86 8.59
CA THR A 166 0.70 9.61 7.72
C THR A 166 0.00 10.71 6.90
N PHE A 167 -1.35 10.75 6.92
CA PHE A 167 -2.10 11.87 6.34
C PHE A 167 -1.64 13.22 6.89
N ALA A 168 -1.20 13.28 8.16
CA ALA A 168 -0.74 14.51 8.79
C ALA A 168 0.49 15.11 8.10
N ILE A 169 1.44 14.27 7.66
CA ILE A 169 2.62 14.70 6.89
C ILE A 169 2.16 15.32 5.55
N VAL A 170 1.18 14.70 4.90
CA VAL A 170 0.64 15.19 3.63
C VAL A 170 -0.10 16.51 3.83
N ALA A 171 -0.99 16.61 4.82
CA ALA A 171 -1.75 17.81 5.14
C ALA A 171 -0.80 18.97 5.53
N PHE A 172 0.20 18.69 6.36
CA PHE A 172 1.24 19.67 6.72
C PHE A 172 1.99 20.17 5.49
N SER A 173 2.42 19.27 4.61
CA SER A 173 3.13 19.65 3.39
C SER A 173 2.29 20.52 2.45
N TRP A 174 0.99 20.25 2.35
CA TRP A 174 0.06 21.08 1.57
C TRP A 174 -0.18 22.44 2.20
N LEU A 175 -0.21 22.52 3.54
CA LEU A 175 -0.27 23.81 4.23
C LEU A 175 0.96 24.67 3.90
N ILE A 176 2.18 24.09 4.00
CA ILE A 176 3.42 24.79 3.62
C ILE A 176 3.39 25.17 2.14
N GLY A 177 2.96 24.25 1.26
CA GLY A 177 2.78 24.52 -0.16
C GLY A 177 1.79 25.66 -0.44
N LEU A 178 0.67 25.71 0.27
CA LEU A 178 -0.33 26.77 0.13
C LEU A 178 0.22 28.13 0.58
N LEU A 179 0.95 28.19 1.69
CA LEU A 179 1.62 29.40 2.16
C LEU A 179 2.67 29.90 1.17
N ALA A 180 3.45 28.99 0.58
CA ALA A 180 4.48 29.31 -0.41
C ALA A 180 3.92 29.60 -1.82
N SER A 181 2.66 29.26 -2.09
CA SER A 181 2.06 29.37 -3.43
C SER A 181 1.87 30.80 -3.91
N GLY A 182 1.75 31.75 -3.00
CA GLY A 182 1.38 33.14 -3.29
C GLY A 182 -0.11 33.31 -3.61
N THR A 183 -0.95 32.37 -3.19
CA THR A 183 -2.42 32.45 -3.35
C THR A 183 -2.98 33.64 -2.57
N LYS A 184 -3.60 34.57 -3.29
CA LYS A 184 -4.24 35.75 -2.68
C LYS A 184 -5.73 35.47 -2.45
N LYS A 185 -6.10 35.21 -1.22
CA LYS A 185 -7.49 35.07 -0.77
C LYS A 185 -7.72 35.94 0.47
N SER A 186 -8.92 36.48 0.61
CA SER A 186 -9.24 37.27 1.80
C SER A 186 -9.26 36.40 3.07
N THR A 187 -8.93 36.98 4.20
CA THR A 187 -9.01 36.31 5.51
C THR A 187 -10.39 35.71 5.75
N ARG A 188 -11.46 36.40 5.33
CA ARG A 188 -12.84 35.90 5.39
C ARG A 188 -13.03 34.61 4.58
N GLN A 189 -12.50 34.55 3.32
CA GLN A 189 -12.59 33.35 2.49
C GLN A 189 -11.81 32.18 3.09
N LEU A 190 -10.62 32.42 3.62
CA LEU A 190 -9.80 31.43 4.32
C LEU A 190 -10.51 30.93 5.59
N GLY A 191 -11.05 31.81 6.42
CA GLY A 191 -11.76 31.43 7.63
C GLY A 191 -13.01 30.58 7.34
N ILE A 192 -13.81 30.96 6.35
CA ILE A 192 -14.98 30.18 5.92
C ILE A 192 -14.54 28.79 5.41
N ALA A 193 -13.52 28.71 4.55
CA ALA A 193 -13.03 27.45 4.04
C ALA A 193 -12.51 26.56 5.18
N ALA A 194 -11.70 27.09 6.09
CA ALA A 194 -11.20 26.37 7.25
C ALA A 194 -12.33 25.83 8.14
N ALA A 195 -13.34 26.66 8.44
CA ALA A 195 -14.47 26.23 9.27
C ALA A 195 -15.28 25.08 8.64
N PHE A 196 -15.63 25.20 7.35
CA PHE A 196 -16.37 24.13 6.66
C PHE A 196 -15.55 22.87 6.45
N SER A 197 -14.25 23.01 6.13
CA SER A 197 -13.36 21.85 6.00
C SER A 197 -13.16 21.15 7.35
N LEU A 198 -12.94 21.89 8.43
CA LEU A 198 -12.77 21.34 9.77
C LEU A 198 -14.04 20.62 10.24
N ALA A 199 -15.21 21.22 10.05
CA ALA A 199 -16.49 20.60 10.42
C ALA A 199 -16.69 19.27 9.67
N ALA A 200 -16.42 19.24 8.37
CA ALA A 200 -16.52 18.03 7.54
C ALA A 200 -15.48 16.98 7.94
N PHE A 201 -14.25 17.38 8.23
CA PHE A 201 -13.19 16.52 8.74
C PHE A 201 -13.58 15.85 10.06
N LEU A 202 -14.05 16.66 11.04
CA LEU A 202 -14.49 16.15 12.35
C LEU A 202 -15.68 15.20 12.24
N ALA A 203 -16.62 15.48 11.33
CA ALA A 203 -17.75 14.59 11.08
C ALA A 203 -17.28 13.19 10.58
N VAL A 204 -16.26 13.13 9.71
CA VAL A 204 -15.68 11.85 9.30
C VAL A 204 -14.97 11.15 10.45
N LEU A 205 -14.20 11.87 11.27
CA LEU A 205 -13.54 11.25 12.43
C LEU A 205 -14.56 10.71 13.43
N LEU A 206 -15.63 11.45 13.68
CA LEU A 206 -16.72 10.99 14.57
C LEU A 206 -17.36 9.69 14.01
N ALA A 207 -17.65 9.66 12.72
CA ALA A 207 -18.23 8.48 12.07
C ALA A 207 -17.27 7.29 12.04
N ALA A 208 -15.96 7.53 11.88
CA ALA A 208 -14.94 6.48 11.74
C ALA A 208 -14.54 5.89 13.10
N TYR A 209 -14.40 6.70 14.13
CA TYR A 209 -13.82 6.31 15.42
C TYR A 209 -14.82 6.35 16.59
N GLY A 210 -16.03 6.89 16.40
CA GLY A 210 -17.00 7.15 17.46
C GLY A 210 -16.59 8.30 18.41
N ASN A 211 -15.30 8.34 18.78
CA ASN A 211 -14.67 9.44 19.52
C ASN A 211 -13.55 10.05 18.67
N PRO A 212 -13.66 11.30 18.20
CA PRO A 212 -12.61 11.93 17.39
C PRO A 212 -11.25 12.04 18.10
N LEU A 213 -11.22 12.02 19.44
CA LEU A 213 -9.98 12.06 20.21
C LEU A 213 -9.18 10.76 20.10
N SER A 214 -9.83 9.62 19.83
CA SER A 214 -9.15 8.32 19.62
C SER A 214 -8.17 8.37 18.45
N PHE A 215 -8.43 9.19 17.43
CA PHE A 215 -7.49 9.40 16.33
C PHE A 215 -6.16 9.99 16.81
N PHE A 216 -6.19 10.93 17.77
CA PHE A 216 -4.97 11.56 18.28
C PHE A 216 -4.13 10.64 19.16
N SER A 217 -4.72 9.59 19.74
CA SER A 217 -3.97 8.58 20.51
C SER A 217 -2.98 7.80 19.64
N THR A 218 -3.22 7.72 18.33
CA THR A 218 -2.30 7.09 17.37
C THR A 218 -0.90 7.72 17.42
N TYR A 219 -0.83 9.05 17.56
CA TYR A 219 0.46 9.75 17.60
C TYR A 219 1.18 9.62 18.93
N ALA A 220 0.45 9.38 20.01
CA ALA A 220 1.03 9.19 21.35
C ALA A 220 1.56 7.75 21.54
N GLY A 221 0.94 6.76 20.88
CA GLY A 221 1.25 5.35 21.04
C GLY A 221 2.06 4.72 19.90
N TYR A 222 2.25 5.42 18.77
CA TYR A 222 2.90 4.85 17.60
C TYR A 222 4.41 4.66 17.82
N ALA A 223 4.81 3.41 18.03
CA ALA A 223 6.21 3.00 18.04
C ALA A 223 6.62 2.55 16.64
N THR A 224 7.62 3.21 16.06
CA THR A 224 8.21 2.77 14.79
C THR A 224 9.05 1.52 15.00
N ASP A 225 8.78 0.46 14.24
CA ASP A 225 9.57 -0.77 14.30
C ASP A 225 11.01 -0.49 13.84
N PRO A 226 12.04 -0.80 14.66
CA PRO A 226 13.45 -0.64 14.29
C PRO A 226 13.83 -1.43 13.03
N GLY A 227 13.14 -2.52 12.72
CA GLY A 227 13.36 -3.36 11.53
C GLY A 227 13.14 -2.63 10.20
N HIS A 228 12.44 -1.50 10.21
CA HIS A 228 12.16 -0.68 9.03
C HIS A 228 13.09 0.53 8.86
N ALA A 229 14.13 0.66 9.69
CA ALA A 229 15.10 1.74 9.57
C ALA A 229 15.91 1.63 8.26
N LYS A 230 15.94 2.72 7.48
CA LYS A 230 16.67 2.79 6.20
C LYS A 230 17.49 4.10 6.12
N PRO A 231 18.57 4.11 5.30
CA PRO A 231 19.41 5.28 5.11
C PRO A 231 18.64 6.53 4.63
N LEU A 232 19.20 7.72 4.85
CA LEU A 232 18.61 9.01 4.45
C LEU A 232 18.29 9.05 2.94
N LEU A 233 19.16 8.52 2.11
CA LEU A 233 19.02 8.54 0.64
C LEU A 233 18.18 7.39 0.07
N TYR A 234 17.53 6.60 0.90
CA TYR A 234 16.77 5.42 0.47
C TYR A 234 15.79 5.69 -0.68
N TYR A 235 14.99 6.79 -0.61
CA TYR A 235 14.02 7.11 -1.65
C TYR A 235 14.66 7.67 -2.92
N TRP A 236 15.80 8.36 -2.80
CA TRP A 236 16.60 8.73 -3.95
C TRP A 236 17.11 7.48 -4.67
N GLU A 237 17.68 6.56 -3.93
CA GLU A 237 18.14 5.28 -4.49
C GLU A 237 16.98 4.46 -5.07
N LEU A 238 15.82 4.46 -4.41
CA LEU A 238 14.67 3.69 -4.86
C LEU A 238 14.14 4.15 -6.22
N LEU A 239 14.00 5.46 -6.43
CA LEU A 239 13.27 6.04 -7.55
C LEU A 239 14.16 6.67 -8.61
N ILE A 240 15.28 7.30 -8.22
CA ILE A 240 16.03 8.19 -9.10
C ILE A 240 17.36 7.57 -9.52
N ALA A 241 18.13 6.99 -8.60
CA ALA A 241 19.40 6.38 -8.94
C ALA A 241 19.21 5.17 -9.85
N PRO A 242 19.89 5.10 -11.02
CA PRO A 242 19.76 3.95 -11.91
C PRO A 242 20.32 2.69 -11.27
N LYS A 243 19.52 1.63 -11.27
CA LYS A 243 19.90 0.30 -10.74
C LYS A 243 19.77 -0.75 -11.83
N HIS A 244 20.82 -1.50 -12.04
CA HIS A 244 20.77 -2.69 -12.88
C HIS A 244 20.62 -3.93 -12.01
N ARG A 245 19.48 -4.60 -12.12
CA ARG A 245 19.23 -5.92 -11.54
C ARG A 245 18.83 -6.86 -12.67
N PRO A 246 19.77 -7.64 -13.19
CA PRO A 246 19.59 -8.35 -14.45
C PRO A 246 18.30 -9.16 -14.49
N PRO A 247 17.59 -9.10 -15.62
CA PRO A 247 17.93 -8.41 -16.89
C PRO A 247 17.37 -6.98 -17.00
N GLN A 248 16.94 -6.34 -15.89
CA GLN A 248 16.16 -5.11 -15.88
C GLN A 248 16.96 -3.91 -15.32
N TRP A 249 16.80 -2.75 -15.97
CA TRP A 249 17.16 -1.45 -15.42
C TRP A 249 15.96 -0.80 -14.70
N TRP A 250 16.22 -0.19 -13.55
CA TRP A 250 15.23 0.49 -12.74
C TRP A 250 15.65 1.94 -12.51
N CYS A 251 14.86 2.88 -12.96
CA CYS A 251 15.13 4.30 -12.80
C CYS A 251 13.93 5.13 -13.26
N GLU A 252 13.43 6.02 -12.42
CA GLU A 252 12.41 7.01 -12.80
C GLU A 252 12.99 8.44 -12.86
N ALA A 253 14.31 8.62 -13.02
CA ALA A 253 14.95 9.92 -13.13
C ALA A 253 14.39 10.80 -14.27
N GLY A 254 13.93 10.19 -15.36
CA GLY A 254 13.26 10.91 -16.45
C GLY A 254 11.99 11.64 -16.01
N VAL A 255 11.21 11.03 -15.11
CA VAL A 255 10.03 11.69 -14.50
C VAL A 255 10.48 12.85 -13.62
N ALA A 256 11.52 12.66 -12.80
CA ALA A 256 12.06 13.71 -11.95
C ALA A 256 12.58 14.90 -12.77
N MET A 257 13.30 14.66 -13.86
CA MET A 257 13.79 15.72 -14.77
C MET A 257 12.62 16.52 -15.40
N LEU A 258 11.60 15.84 -15.89
CA LEU A 258 10.40 16.51 -16.38
C LEU A 258 9.68 17.29 -15.27
N ALA A 259 9.63 16.76 -14.05
CA ALA A 259 9.04 17.46 -12.91
C ALA A 259 9.82 18.72 -12.52
N LEU A 260 11.15 18.73 -12.63
CA LEU A 260 11.98 19.92 -12.42
C LEU A 260 11.62 21.00 -13.46
N ALA A 261 11.40 20.64 -14.74
CA ALA A 261 10.93 21.57 -15.76
C ALA A 261 9.53 22.12 -15.45
N GLY A 262 8.62 21.28 -14.95
CA GLY A 262 7.30 21.69 -14.48
C GLY A 262 7.37 22.61 -13.26
N THR A 263 8.27 22.32 -12.33
CA THR A 263 8.56 23.16 -11.17
C THR A 263 9.08 24.53 -11.62
N TRP A 264 10.04 24.58 -12.54
CA TRP A 264 10.50 25.85 -13.14
C TRP A 264 9.32 26.64 -13.73
N THR A 265 8.44 25.97 -14.46
CA THR A 265 7.22 26.57 -15.04
C THR A 265 6.30 27.16 -13.97
N ALA A 266 6.20 26.52 -12.80
CA ALA A 266 5.38 27.02 -11.70
C ALA A 266 5.79 28.41 -11.21
N TRP A 267 7.10 28.71 -11.20
CA TRP A 267 7.62 30.01 -10.81
C TRP A 267 7.59 31.00 -11.97
N SER A 268 8.01 30.59 -13.17
CA SER A 268 8.06 31.44 -14.37
C SER A 268 6.68 31.96 -14.78
N ASN A 269 5.64 31.15 -14.63
CA ASN A 269 4.26 31.54 -14.98
C ASN A 269 3.45 32.00 -13.76
N ALA A 270 4.06 32.13 -12.59
CA ALA A 270 3.42 32.51 -11.34
C ALA A 270 2.17 31.68 -11.01
N ASN A 271 2.17 30.37 -11.35
CA ASN A 271 1.05 29.48 -11.13
C ASN A 271 1.00 28.99 -9.68
N PRO A 272 0.03 29.45 -8.87
CA PRO A 272 0.04 29.15 -7.42
C PRO A 272 -0.21 27.68 -7.12
N PHE A 273 -1.01 26.97 -7.92
CA PHE A 273 -1.27 25.55 -7.68
C PHE A 273 -0.05 24.69 -8.00
N LEU A 274 0.69 24.99 -9.07
CA LEU A 274 1.93 24.28 -9.40
C LEU A 274 3.02 24.53 -8.35
N ARG A 275 3.10 25.76 -7.80
CA ARG A 275 4.01 26.07 -6.68
C ARG A 275 3.64 25.25 -5.43
N LEU A 276 2.34 25.16 -5.12
CA LEU A 276 1.86 24.30 -4.03
C LEU A 276 2.31 22.85 -4.24
N LEU A 277 2.09 22.27 -5.44
CA LEU A 277 2.50 20.90 -5.75
C LEU A 277 4.01 20.70 -5.59
N ALA A 278 4.81 21.62 -6.11
CA ALA A 278 6.27 21.51 -6.08
C ALA A 278 6.81 21.58 -4.64
N VAL A 279 6.33 22.57 -3.86
CA VAL A 279 6.77 22.73 -2.47
C VAL A 279 6.29 21.54 -1.62
N SER A 280 5.04 21.13 -1.76
CA SER A 280 4.51 20.02 -0.97
C SER A 280 5.17 18.68 -1.30
N ALA A 281 5.45 18.39 -2.57
CA ALA A 281 6.21 17.20 -2.95
C ALA A 281 7.62 17.24 -2.33
N GLY A 282 8.32 18.37 -2.42
CA GLY A 282 9.64 18.56 -1.83
C GLY A 282 9.63 18.37 -0.30
N VAL A 283 8.66 18.98 0.41
CA VAL A 283 8.51 18.81 1.87
C VAL A 283 8.26 17.34 2.22
N GLN A 284 7.38 16.63 1.49
CA GLN A 284 7.13 15.21 1.75
C GLN A 284 8.39 14.37 1.53
N PHE A 285 9.13 14.59 0.44
CA PHE A 285 10.40 13.90 0.21
C PHE A 285 11.41 14.13 1.35
N VAL A 286 11.56 15.38 1.81
CA VAL A 286 12.46 15.72 2.92
C VAL A 286 12.01 15.05 4.21
N VAL A 287 10.74 15.16 4.58
CA VAL A 287 10.21 14.59 5.84
C VAL A 287 10.33 13.06 5.83
N TYR A 288 9.88 12.38 4.78
CA TYR A 288 10.00 10.92 4.69
C TYR A 288 11.46 10.43 4.62
N SER A 289 12.36 11.21 4.01
CA SER A 289 13.78 10.88 4.03
C SER A 289 14.42 11.07 5.41
N ALA A 290 13.98 12.05 6.18
CA ALA A 290 14.49 12.33 7.52
C ALA A 290 14.01 11.29 8.57
N ILE A 291 12.78 10.77 8.44
CA ILE A 291 12.25 9.74 9.34
C ILE A 291 13.01 8.43 9.11
N SER A 292 13.41 7.72 10.19
CA SER A 292 14.14 6.46 10.11
C SER A 292 13.31 5.32 9.50
N TYR A 293 12.04 5.19 9.90
CA TYR A 293 11.10 4.23 9.34
C TYR A 293 10.77 4.55 7.87
N LYS A 294 11.14 3.66 6.96
CA LYS A 294 10.93 3.85 5.52
C LYS A 294 10.42 2.59 4.86
N THR A 295 9.31 2.75 4.16
CA THR A 295 8.76 1.74 3.25
C THR A 295 8.53 2.35 1.87
N PRO A 296 8.67 1.59 0.77
CA PRO A 296 8.56 2.15 -0.58
C PRO A 296 7.20 2.80 -0.87
N TRP A 297 6.11 2.27 -0.33
CA TRP A 297 4.74 2.75 -0.59
C TRP A 297 4.45 4.14 -0.02
N LEU A 298 5.23 4.64 0.96
CA LEU A 298 5.09 6.02 1.45
C LEU A 298 5.31 7.05 0.35
N MET A 299 5.98 6.67 -0.73
CA MET A 299 6.23 7.55 -1.87
C MET A 299 5.05 7.67 -2.85
N MET A 300 3.93 6.96 -2.67
CA MET A 300 2.81 7.03 -3.62
C MET A 300 2.26 8.46 -3.78
N ILE A 301 2.03 9.19 -2.69
CA ILE A 301 1.47 10.55 -2.75
C ILE A 301 2.49 11.58 -3.26
N PRO A 302 3.72 11.68 -2.73
CA PRO A 302 4.68 12.61 -3.28
C PRO A 302 5.02 12.29 -4.74
N TRP A 303 5.11 11.02 -5.14
CA TRP A 303 5.39 10.65 -6.52
C TRP A 303 4.22 10.95 -7.47
N MET A 304 2.97 10.82 -7.00
CA MET A 304 1.80 11.31 -7.73
C MET A 304 1.92 12.80 -8.06
N GLN A 305 2.32 13.64 -7.11
CA GLN A 305 2.52 15.08 -7.33
C GLN A 305 3.67 15.35 -8.31
N VAL A 306 4.76 14.58 -8.22
CA VAL A 306 5.89 14.63 -9.17
C VAL A 306 5.44 14.28 -10.59
N CYS A 307 4.59 13.26 -10.79
CA CYS A 307 4.02 12.91 -12.08
C CYS A 307 3.16 14.05 -12.68
N LEU A 308 2.39 14.77 -11.84
CA LEU A 308 1.61 15.93 -12.29
C LEU A 308 2.53 17.07 -12.78
N LEU A 309 3.58 17.38 -12.02
CA LEU A 309 4.58 18.38 -12.41
C LEU A 309 5.33 17.96 -13.67
N ALA A 310 5.68 16.69 -13.79
CA ALA A 310 6.34 16.12 -14.97
C ALA A 310 5.47 16.27 -16.23
N GLY A 311 4.16 16.06 -16.10
CA GLY A 311 3.21 16.31 -17.19
C GLY A 311 3.23 17.76 -17.68
N VAL A 312 3.29 18.72 -16.74
CA VAL A 312 3.44 20.15 -17.06
C VAL A 312 4.80 20.40 -17.72
N GLY A 313 5.89 19.83 -17.19
CA GLY A 313 7.22 19.99 -17.75
C GLY A 313 7.31 19.51 -19.20
N ALA A 314 6.70 18.36 -19.51
CA ALA A 314 6.62 17.84 -20.88
C ALA A 314 5.91 18.80 -21.83
N ALA A 315 4.86 19.49 -21.35
CA ALA A 315 4.01 20.36 -22.16
C ALA A 315 4.59 21.77 -22.39
N THR A 316 5.44 22.27 -21.49
CA THR A 316 5.78 23.71 -21.40
C THR A 316 7.17 24.10 -21.88
N MET A 317 7.92 23.19 -22.50
CA MET A 317 9.20 23.52 -23.15
C MET A 317 8.94 24.44 -24.36
N LYS A 318 8.75 25.73 -24.06
CA LYS A 318 8.15 26.79 -24.91
C LYS A 318 8.66 26.88 -26.36
N HIS A 319 9.94 26.63 -26.59
CA HIS A 319 10.56 26.61 -27.92
C HIS A 319 10.91 25.19 -28.42
N ARG A 320 10.61 24.17 -27.64
CA ARG A 320 10.96 22.76 -27.89
C ARG A 320 9.85 21.81 -27.48
N ARG A 321 8.58 22.18 -27.71
CA ARG A 321 7.40 21.38 -27.33
C ARG A 321 7.47 19.94 -27.88
N VAL A 322 7.89 19.81 -29.14
CA VAL A 322 8.09 18.47 -29.75
C VAL A 322 9.12 17.67 -29.00
N PHE A 323 10.22 18.31 -28.57
CA PHE A 323 11.26 17.65 -27.77
C PHE A 323 10.73 17.22 -26.39
N GLY A 324 9.99 18.08 -25.69
CA GLY A 324 9.39 17.75 -24.38
C GLY A 324 8.42 16.57 -24.47
N LEU A 325 7.57 16.53 -25.51
CA LEU A 325 6.65 15.41 -25.75
C LEU A 325 7.39 14.13 -26.18
N ALA A 326 8.43 14.24 -27.01
CA ALA A 326 9.27 13.10 -27.38
C ALA A 326 9.99 12.52 -26.15
N LEU A 327 10.55 13.37 -25.29
CA LEU A 327 11.15 12.94 -24.02
C LEU A 327 10.13 12.27 -23.10
N ALA A 328 8.91 12.83 -22.99
CA ALA A 328 7.84 12.18 -22.23
C ALA A 328 7.47 10.80 -22.82
N GLY A 329 7.46 10.66 -24.15
CA GLY A 329 7.25 9.38 -24.82
C GLY A 329 8.33 8.35 -24.47
N VAL A 330 9.61 8.74 -24.44
CA VAL A 330 10.72 7.90 -24.03
C VAL A 330 10.58 7.52 -22.54
N VAL A 331 10.27 8.46 -21.66
CA VAL A 331 10.04 8.20 -20.23
C VAL A 331 8.91 7.20 -20.03
N VAL A 332 7.78 7.37 -20.71
CA VAL A 332 6.63 6.45 -20.65
C VAL A 332 7.00 5.05 -21.15
N PHE A 333 7.79 4.97 -22.23
CA PHE A 333 8.27 3.67 -22.72
C PHE A 333 9.10 2.93 -21.65
N PHE A 334 10.04 3.63 -21.01
CA PHE A 334 10.82 3.04 -19.92
C PHE A 334 9.97 2.72 -18.69
N GLN A 335 9.01 3.57 -18.33
CA GLN A 335 8.06 3.26 -17.26
C GLN A 335 7.26 1.98 -17.58
N LEU A 336 6.75 1.83 -18.81
CA LEU A 336 6.00 0.62 -19.21
C LEU A 336 6.84 -0.64 -19.08
N GLN A 337 8.11 -0.62 -19.51
CA GLN A 337 9.02 -1.75 -19.35
C GLN A 337 9.23 -2.10 -17.87
N GLN A 338 9.50 -1.10 -17.03
CA GLN A 338 9.69 -1.28 -15.59
C GLN A 338 8.40 -1.76 -14.91
N THR A 339 7.25 -1.19 -15.29
CA THR A 339 5.95 -1.58 -14.74
C THR A 339 5.61 -3.00 -15.12
N TYR A 340 5.80 -3.40 -16.39
CA TYR A 340 5.60 -4.78 -16.80
C TYR A 340 6.51 -5.73 -16.01
N ALA A 341 7.78 -5.36 -15.86
CA ALA A 341 8.71 -6.15 -15.06
C ALA A 341 8.28 -6.23 -13.59
N ALA A 342 7.84 -5.10 -12.98
CA ALA A 342 7.46 -5.05 -11.58
C ALA A 342 6.19 -5.86 -11.28
N VAL A 343 5.17 -5.77 -12.14
CA VAL A 343 3.84 -6.31 -11.81
C VAL A 343 3.58 -7.70 -12.37
N PHE A 344 4.30 -8.12 -13.44
CA PHE A 344 4.06 -9.41 -14.08
C PHE A 344 5.28 -10.34 -14.05
N ARG A 345 6.50 -9.81 -14.19
CA ARG A 345 7.70 -10.64 -14.29
C ARG A 345 8.36 -10.89 -12.94
N PHE A 346 8.42 -9.88 -12.08
CA PHE A 346 9.09 -9.90 -10.78
C PHE A 346 8.19 -9.37 -9.64
N PRO A 347 6.92 -9.81 -9.54
CA PRO A 347 5.99 -9.24 -8.56
C PRO A 347 6.35 -9.58 -7.10
N ASN A 348 7.19 -10.59 -6.89
CA ASN A 348 7.62 -11.07 -5.56
C ASN A 348 9.12 -11.41 -5.51
N ASP A 349 9.91 -10.84 -6.41
CA ASP A 349 11.34 -11.15 -6.57
C ASP A 349 12.19 -9.95 -6.17
N SER A 350 13.31 -10.18 -5.46
CA SER A 350 14.24 -9.15 -5.00
C SER A 350 14.89 -8.34 -6.12
N ARG A 351 14.83 -8.81 -7.37
CA ARG A 351 15.23 -8.04 -8.55
C ARG A 351 14.35 -6.80 -8.78
N ASN A 352 13.10 -6.83 -8.34
CA ASN A 352 12.24 -5.67 -8.32
C ASN A 352 12.53 -4.85 -7.05
N PRO A 353 13.04 -3.59 -7.16
CA PRO A 353 13.37 -2.77 -6.00
C PRO A 353 12.15 -2.31 -5.19
N LEU A 354 10.94 -2.44 -5.76
CA LEU A 354 9.69 -2.12 -5.08
C LEU A 354 9.21 -3.25 -4.17
N VAL A 355 9.73 -4.47 -4.34
CA VAL A 355 9.40 -5.59 -3.46
C VAL A 355 9.99 -5.35 -2.08
N TYR A 356 9.13 -5.39 -1.07
CA TYR A 356 9.49 -5.14 0.32
C TYR A 356 9.02 -6.29 1.21
N SER A 357 9.93 -6.91 1.96
CA SER A 357 9.63 -8.04 2.86
C SER A 357 8.69 -9.10 2.23
N PRO A 358 9.06 -9.68 1.07
CA PRO A 358 8.16 -10.53 0.31
C PRO A 358 7.87 -11.85 1.03
N THR A 359 6.64 -12.31 0.94
CA THR A 359 6.24 -13.65 1.37
C THR A 359 6.87 -14.68 0.42
N SER A 360 7.48 -15.74 0.97
CA SER A 360 8.04 -16.81 0.15
C SER A 360 6.95 -17.56 -0.62
N SER A 361 7.22 -17.93 -1.87
CA SER A 361 6.36 -18.84 -2.64
C SER A 361 6.26 -20.23 -2.01
N ASP A 362 7.19 -20.58 -1.13
CA ASP A 362 7.19 -21.85 -0.41
C ASP A 362 5.95 -22.01 0.46
N ILE A 363 5.42 -20.92 1.01
CA ILE A 363 4.21 -20.99 1.83
C ILE A 363 2.97 -21.38 1.03
N GLN A 364 2.90 -20.98 -0.25
CA GLN A 364 1.83 -21.43 -1.16
C GLN A 364 1.98 -22.95 -1.45
N ARG A 365 3.22 -23.42 -1.63
CA ARG A 365 3.49 -24.86 -1.79
C ARG A 365 3.11 -25.64 -0.53
N LEU A 366 3.44 -25.12 0.65
CA LEU A 366 3.03 -25.72 1.93
C LEU A 366 1.51 -25.82 2.01
N ARG A 367 0.78 -24.71 1.77
CA ARG A 367 -0.68 -24.73 1.75
C ARG A 367 -1.26 -25.80 0.83
N ASN A 368 -0.76 -25.89 -0.41
CA ASN A 368 -1.25 -26.86 -1.38
C ASN A 368 -1.00 -28.31 -0.92
N ARG A 369 0.14 -28.58 -0.28
CA ARG A 369 0.46 -29.89 0.32
C ARG A 369 -0.48 -30.21 1.48
N LEU A 370 -0.73 -29.25 2.38
CA LEU A 370 -1.69 -29.41 3.49
C LEU A 370 -3.10 -29.71 3.00
N HIS A 371 -3.55 -29.05 1.92
CA HIS A 371 -4.84 -29.36 1.29
C HIS A 371 -4.88 -30.76 0.66
N THR A 372 -3.75 -31.22 0.11
CA THR A 372 -3.66 -32.60 -0.40
C THR A 372 -3.74 -33.60 0.74
N LEU A 373 -3.05 -33.37 1.85
CA LEU A 373 -3.14 -34.21 3.06
C LEU A 373 -4.57 -34.22 3.62
N LYS A 374 -5.22 -33.05 3.69
CA LYS A 374 -6.61 -32.95 4.16
C LYS A 374 -7.56 -33.82 3.34
N LYS A 375 -7.32 -33.99 2.03
CA LYS A 375 -8.14 -34.84 1.17
C LYS A 375 -7.80 -36.34 1.30
N LYS A 376 -6.57 -36.70 1.64
CA LYS A 376 -6.08 -38.08 1.56
C LYS A 376 -5.95 -38.78 2.91
N SER A 377 -5.73 -38.06 4.01
CA SER A 377 -5.47 -38.63 5.33
C SER A 377 -6.61 -38.35 6.32
N PRO A 378 -7.40 -39.37 6.73
CA PRO A 378 -8.38 -39.25 7.79
C PRO A 378 -7.79 -38.82 9.14
N ALA A 379 -6.58 -39.30 9.45
CA ALA A 379 -5.85 -38.91 10.68
C ALA A 379 -5.50 -37.42 10.70
N PHE A 380 -5.16 -36.86 9.52
CA PHE A 380 -4.93 -35.44 9.39
C PHE A 380 -6.23 -34.63 9.55
N GLN A 381 -7.33 -35.07 8.92
CA GLN A 381 -8.63 -34.37 8.98
C GLN A 381 -9.16 -34.18 10.42
N GLN A 382 -8.86 -35.11 11.31
CA GLN A 382 -9.26 -35.05 12.72
C GLN A 382 -8.25 -34.29 13.59
N GLY A 383 -7.15 -33.86 13.00
CA GLY A 383 -6.08 -33.16 13.71
C GLY A 383 -6.33 -31.66 13.88
N ARG A 384 -5.40 -31.02 14.58
CA ARG A 384 -5.30 -29.58 14.75
C ARG A 384 -3.85 -29.14 14.49
N MET A 385 -3.66 -27.86 14.21
CA MET A 385 -2.33 -27.29 13.93
C MET A 385 -1.94 -26.29 15.02
N ALA A 386 -0.64 -26.20 15.30
CA ALA A 386 -0.05 -25.18 16.17
C ALA A 386 0.91 -24.31 15.36
N VAL A 387 0.88 -23.01 15.59
CA VAL A 387 1.90 -22.04 15.16
C VAL A 387 2.53 -21.47 16.41
N LEU A 388 3.86 -21.59 16.53
CA LEU A 388 4.62 -21.30 17.75
C LEU A 388 5.57 -20.12 17.52
N GLY A 389 5.52 -19.13 18.41
CA GLY A 389 6.35 -17.92 18.38
C GLY A 389 5.64 -16.71 17.77
N ASN A 390 6.39 -15.63 17.62
CA ASN A 390 5.88 -14.34 17.16
C ASN A 390 6.25 -14.08 15.69
N GLY A 391 5.61 -13.08 15.07
CA GLY A 391 5.93 -12.68 13.71
C GLY A 391 5.51 -13.68 12.62
N TYR A 392 4.55 -14.52 12.88
CA TYR A 392 4.07 -15.62 12.02
C TYR A 392 3.25 -15.16 10.79
N TRP A 393 2.95 -13.86 10.64
CA TRP A 393 2.27 -13.39 9.43
C TRP A 393 3.13 -13.64 8.17
N PRO A 394 2.48 -14.14 7.08
CA PRO A 394 1.05 -14.25 6.78
C PRO A 394 0.42 -15.64 7.00
N LEU A 395 0.96 -16.52 7.86
CA LEU A 395 0.44 -17.89 8.05
C LEU A 395 -1.09 -17.96 8.26
N PRO A 396 -1.75 -17.08 9.05
CA PRO A 396 -3.19 -17.16 9.24
C PRO A 396 -3.99 -17.15 7.95
N TRP A 397 -3.54 -16.40 6.93
CA TRP A 397 -4.17 -16.41 5.60
C TRP A 397 -4.04 -17.75 4.90
N TYR A 398 -2.86 -18.34 4.92
CA TYR A 398 -2.57 -19.58 4.18
C TYR A 398 -3.10 -20.83 4.86
N LEU A 399 -3.37 -20.77 6.17
CA LEU A 399 -3.86 -21.91 6.95
C LEU A 399 -5.38 -21.87 7.22
N ARG A 400 -6.07 -20.76 6.88
CA ARG A 400 -7.44 -20.48 7.27
C ARG A 400 -8.49 -21.53 6.88
N ASP A 401 -8.22 -22.27 5.80
CA ASP A 401 -9.12 -23.27 5.22
C ASP A 401 -8.56 -24.72 5.35
N THR A 402 -7.52 -24.92 6.15
CA THR A 402 -6.90 -26.23 6.35
C THR A 402 -7.46 -26.97 7.56
N LEU A 403 -6.90 -26.80 8.74
CA LEU A 403 -7.30 -27.40 10.01
C LEU A 403 -7.50 -26.30 11.06
N PRO A 404 -8.22 -26.57 12.15
CA PRO A 404 -8.25 -25.70 13.32
C PRO A 404 -6.80 -25.38 13.76
N THR A 405 -6.43 -24.10 13.75
CA THR A 405 -5.04 -23.66 13.99
C THR A 405 -4.98 -22.76 15.22
N GLY A 406 -4.20 -23.18 16.25
CA GLY A 406 -3.86 -22.38 17.40
C GLY A 406 -2.57 -21.59 17.16
N TYR A 407 -2.48 -20.39 17.72
CA TYR A 407 -1.31 -19.51 17.66
C TYR A 407 -0.83 -19.28 19.09
N PHE A 408 0.43 -19.65 19.39
CA PHE A 408 0.97 -19.71 20.73
C PHE A 408 2.28 -18.95 20.82
N GLU A 409 2.40 -18.03 21.77
CA GLU A 409 3.68 -17.37 22.10
C GLU A 409 4.61 -18.29 22.91
N THR A 410 4.01 -19.19 23.68
CA THR A 410 4.71 -20.22 24.46
C THR A 410 4.26 -21.61 24.02
N MET A 411 5.12 -22.60 24.19
CA MET A 411 4.82 -23.98 23.81
C MET A 411 3.69 -24.55 24.67
N PRO A 412 2.57 -25.05 24.07
CA PRO A 412 1.51 -25.72 24.82
C PRO A 412 1.97 -27.08 25.33
N ASP A 413 1.44 -27.49 26.48
CA ASP A 413 1.84 -28.75 27.19
C ASP A 413 1.50 -30.00 26.37
N ASP A 414 0.49 -29.92 25.51
CA ASP A 414 -0.01 -31.03 24.68
C ASP A 414 0.44 -30.94 23.21
N LEU A 415 1.57 -30.30 22.93
CA LEU A 415 2.07 -30.03 21.59
C LEU A 415 2.22 -31.30 20.74
N GLU A 416 2.59 -32.44 21.33
CA GLU A 416 2.72 -33.72 20.63
C GLU A 416 1.39 -34.28 20.08
N THR A 417 0.26 -33.76 20.54
CA THR A 417 -1.06 -34.18 20.03
C THR A 417 -1.45 -33.47 18.71
N PHE A 418 -0.76 -32.39 18.35
CA PHE A 418 -1.06 -31.67 17.13
C PHE A 418 -0.62 -32.46 15.89
N ALA A 419 -1.42 -32.39 14.83
CA ALA A 419 -1.10 -33.03 13.56
C ALA A 419 0.12 -32.36 12.89
N ILE A 420 0.19 -31.04 13.01
CA ILE A 420 1.29 -30.21 12.53
C ILE A 420 1.59 -29.12 13.55
N ALA A 421 2.88 -28.88 13.80
CA ALA A 421 3.36 -27.69 14.49
C ALA A 421 4.31 -26.89 13.55
N ILE A 422 4.09 -25.58 13.45
CA ILE A 422 4.93 -24.68 12.67
C ILE A 422 5.62 -23.75 13.66
N ALA A 423 6.93 -23.90 13.82
CA ALA A 423 7.71 -23.10 14.76
C ALA A 423 8.45 -21.98 14.03
N MET A 424 8.29 -20.76 14.55
CA MET A 424 9.12 -19.62 14.20
C MET A 424 10.57 -19.86 14.67
N PRO A 425 11.58 -19.17 14.10
CA PRO A 425 13.00 -19.45 14.36
C PRO A 425 13.34 -19.53 15.86
N GLU A 426 12.80 -18.63 16.66
CA GLU A 426 13.04 -18.56 18.13
C GLU A 426 12.47 -19.76 18.91
N MET A 427 11.50 -20.46 18.34
CA MET A 427 10.85 -21.62 18.95
C MET A 427 11.33 -22.96 18.36
N ALA A 428 12.06 -22.92 17.23
CA ALA A 428 12.36 -24.13 16.43
C ALA A 428 13.18 -25.17 17.20
N GLU A 429 14.23 -24.78 17.93
CA GLU A 429 15.10 -25.69 18.66
C GLU A 429 14.35 -26.39 19.81
N LYS A 430 13.68 -25.59 20.66
CA LYS A 430 12.92 -26.09 21.79
C LYS A 430 11.79 -27.03 21.37
N SER A 431 11.06 -26.65 20.31
CA SER A 431 10.01 -27.48 19.73
C SER A 431 10.57 -28.77 19.12
N GLY A 432 11.74 -28.70 18.46
CA GLY A 432 12.41 -29.85 17.90
C GLY A 432 12.81 -30.88 18.95
N GLN A 433 13.35 -30.45 20.11
CA GLN A 433 13.68 -31.34 21.25
C GLN A 433 12.43 -32.02 21.81
N HIS A 434 11.33 -31.27 21.99
CA HIS A 434 10.06 -31.79 22.49
C HIS A 434 9.38 -32.79 21.57
N LEU A 435 9.40 -32.51 20.26
CA LEU A 435 8.69 -33.27 19.21
C LEU A 435 9.54 -34.40 18.58
N ALA A 436 10.80 -34.57 18.97
CA ALA A 436 11.73 -35.51 18.31
C ALA A 436 11.20 -36.96 18.23
N ALA A 437 10.47 -37.43 19.25
CA ALA A 437 9.92 -38.77 19.27
C ALA A 437 8.67 -38.96 18.40
N THR A 438 7.87 -37.92 18.25
CA THR A 438 6.50 -37.99 17.67
C THR A 438 6.37 -37.39 16.30
N HIS A 439 7.24 -36.46 15.90
CA HIS A 439 7.13 -35.71 14.67
C HIS A 439 8.40 -35.82 13.81
N GLU A 440 8.24 -35.52 12.53
CA GLU A 440 9.32 -35.28 11.58
C GLU A 440 9.38 -33.80 11.21
N ALA A 441 10.59 -33.25 11.12
CA ALA A 441 10.83 -31.85 10.90
C ALA A 441 11.38 -31.55 9.51
N PHE A 442 10.93 -30.46 8.89
CA PHE A 442 11.54 -29.91 7.68
C PHE A 442 11.48 -28.38 7.68
N PHE A 443 12.36 -27.73 6.94
CA PHE A 443 12.40 -26.27 6.81
C PHE A 443 11.50 -25.78 5.67
N GLN A 444 10.91 -24.60 5.91
CA GLN A 444 10.05 -23.94 4.92
C GLN A 444 10.31 -22.43 4.95
N GLY A 445 10.41 -21.77 3.80
CA GLY A 445 10.46 -20.31 3.74
C GLY A 445 9.10 -19.71 4.06
N LEU A 446 9.05 -18.75 4.98
CA LEU A 446 7.85 -17.96 5.27
C LEU A 446 7.93 -16.60 4.58
N ARG A 447 8.99 -15.85 4.85
CA ARG A 447 9.30 -14.54 4.26
C ARG A 447 10.80 -14.51 3.92
N HIS A 448 11.22 -13.44 3.24
CA HIS A 448 12.64 -13.24 2.99
C HIS A 448 13.42 -13.25 4.32
N GLU A 449 14.45 -14.10 4.40
CA GLU A 449 15.29 -14.31 5.60
C GLU A 449 14.56 -14.84 6.85
N VAL A 450 13.30 -15.28 6.72
CA VAL A 450 12.55 -15.87 7.84
C VAL A 450 12.15 -17.31 7.46
N PRO A 451 12.98 -18.33 7.77
CA PRO A 451 12.57 -19.72 7.68
C PRO A 451 11.67 -20.11 8.85
N VAL A 452 10.82 -21.09 8.65
CA VAL A 452 10.08 -21.76 9.74
C VAL A 452 10.39 -23.25 9.71
N THR A 453 10.28 -23.91 10.87
CA THR A 453 10.38 -25.35 10.95
C THR A 453 8.98 -25.94 11.08
N VAL A 454 8.64 -26.82 10.14
CA VAL A 454 7.36 -27.53 10.12
C VAL A 454 7.57 -28.94 10.67
N PHE A 455 6.85 -29.28 11.72
CA PHE A 455 6.84 -30.59 12.36
C PHE A 455 5.55 -31.31 11.98
N VAL A 456 5.65 -32.50 11.42
CA VAL A 456 4.52 -33.33 11.00
C VAL A 456 4.49 -34.58 11.85
N ARG A 457 3.36 -34.89 12.47
CA ARG A 457 3.22 -36.11 13.30
C ARG A 457 3.44 -37.36 12.46
N ARG A 458 4.22 -38.33 12.96
CA ARG A 458 4.74 -39.47 12.19
C ARG A 458 3.67 -40.41 11.65
N ASP A 459 2.49 -40.50 12.30
CA ASP A 459 1.36 -41.28 11.84
C ASP A 459 0.68 -40.68 10.60
N ILE A 460 0.94 -39.40 10.31
CA ILE A 460 0.48 -38.72 9.11
C ILE A 460 1.58 -38.87 8.06
N ARG A 461 1.24 -39.31 6.86
CA ARG A 461 2.20 -39.56 5.78
C ARG A 461 3.01 -38.32 5.43
N ALA A 462 4.14 -38.14 6.17
CA ALA A 462 5.04 -37.02 5.98
C ALA A 462 5.66 -36.98 4.56
N GLU A 463 5.83 -38.15 3.92
CA GLU A 463 6.34 -38.28 2.55
C GLU A 463 5.55 -37.47 1.51
N GLU A 464 4.25 -37.27 1.74
CA GLU A 464 3.41 -36.45 0.84
C GLU A 464 3.67 -34.94 0.98
N LEU A 465 4.35 -34.51 2.05
CA LEU A 465 4.77 -33.13 2.27
C LEU A 465 6.19 -32.85 1.79
N VAL A 466 7.02 -33.87 1.64
CA VAL A 466 8.45 -33.75 1.31
C VAL A 466 8.70 -33.96 -0.18
N ALA A 467 7.81 -34.62 -0.89
CA ALA A 467 7.93 -34.81 -2.35
C ALA A 467 7.91 -33.46 -3.12
N PRO A 468 8.81 -33.26 -4.10
CA PRO A 468 8.98 -32.02 -4.85
C PRO A 468 7.73 -31.59 -5.64
#